data_9cf980d766f8545818f679bd8ad56022
#
_entry.id   9cf980d766f8545818f679bd8ad56022
#
_cell.length_a   1.000
_cell.length_b   1.000
_cell.length_c   1.000
_cell.angle_alpha   90.00
_cell.angle_beta   90.00
_cell.angle_gamma   90.00
#
_symmetry.space_group_name_H-M   'P 1'
#
loop_
_entity.id
_entity.type
_entity.pdbx_description
1 polymer ?
#
loop_
_entity_poly.entity_id
_entity_poly.type
_entity_poly.pdbx_seq_one_letter_code
_entity_poly.pdbx_strand_id
1 'polypeptide(L)'
;TYMDNQDIDLYNKRKQTVYEFICDDDYPPMKFKEMCTFLQVPGDERQTFLDILNDLTDEGLIIRSAKGRYQKVGEGTYKGTFIGNQRGFGFVRVEGMKEDFFVPEKNTMGAFHGDTVLIRAEDRPKGMKQEATVIKVLERGLKKVVGVYQKNKNFGFVIPDNLKIDGDIFISKANSMGAMAGHKVVAEIISYGDKVKSPEGKIIEILGHINDPESDVLSVVRALDIPVDFPDEVMDSLAQIPDSVSTSEMAGRTDLRHLQTVTIDGEDAKDVDDAITLYEKDGMYKLGVHIADVTHYVKENSPLDKEALNRGTSCYLVDRVIPMLPHKLSNGICSLNEGQDRLALSCLMDIDKNGHIVGHKICETVINVDRRMSYTSVSAIVEDHDPEETKKYEELVPMFELMLHVSDLSLIHISEPTRPRLI
;
A
#
# COMPACT_ATOMS: atom_id res chain seq x y z
N THR A 1 12.76 1.72 -27.18
CA THR A 1 13.98 0.89 -27.42
C THR A 1 14.48 0.50 -26.05
N TYR A 2 14.40 -0.77 -25.68
CA TYR A 2 14.97 -1.28 -24.42
C TYR A 2 16.50 -1.16 -24.54
N MET A 3 17.13 -0.40 -23.64
CA MET A 3 18.59 -0.39 -23.49
C MET A 3 19.04 -1.76 -22.99
N ASP A 4 20.15 -2.28 -23.55
CA ASP A 4 20.79 -3.50 -23.06
C ASP A 4 21.40 -3.23 -21.67
N ASN A 5 21.51 -4.27 -20.82
CA ASN A 5 22.09 -4.14 -19.47
C ASN A 5 23.50 -3.55 -19.49
N GLN A 6 24.27 -3.78 -20.55
CA GLN A 6 25.60 -3.19 -20.74
C GLN A 6 25.56 -1.67 -21.00
N ASP A 7 24.55 -1.21 -21.73
CA ASP A 7 24.35 0.21 -22.02
C ASP A 7 23.92 0.98 -20.77
N ILE A 8 23.11 0.36 -19.91
CA ILE A 8 22.68 0.93 -18.62
C ILE A 8 23.88 1.09 -17.68
N ASP A 9 24.73 0.06 -17.56
CA ASP A 9 25.94 0.12 -16.74
C ASP A 9 26.93 1.20 -17.22
N LEU A 10 27.08 1.33 -18.52
CA LEU A 10 27.95 2.36 -19.12
C LEU A 10 27.40 3.77 -18.85
N TYR A 11 26.08 3.95 -19.01
CA TYR A 11 25.40 5.21 -18.71
C TYR A 11 25.58 5.62 -17.25
N ASN A 12 25.37 4.70 -16.31
CA ASN A 12 25.53 4.94 -14.89
C ASN A 12 26.97 5.29 -14.50
N LYS A 13 27.98 4.62 -15.10
CA LYS A 13 29.39 4.97 -14.91
C LYS A 13 29.71 6.38 -15.40
N ARG A 14 29.23 6.74 -16.60
CA ARG A 14 29.40 8.09 -17.16
C ARG A 14 28.72 9.14 -16.27
N LYS A 15 27.53 8.86 -15.78
CA LYS A 15 26.78 9.73 -14.85
C LYS A 15 27.54 9.96 -13.55
N GLN A 16 28.11 8.91 -12.98
CA GLN A 16 28.94 9.01 -11.77
C GLN A 16 30.21 9.89 -12.04
N THR A 17 30.90 9.68 -13.17
CA THR A 17 32.07 10.48 -13.54
C THR A 17 31.73 11.97 -13.71
N VAL A 18 30.57 12.27 -14.33
CA VAL A 18 30.12 13.67 -14.51
C VAL A 18 29.77 14.30 -13.14
N TYR A 19 29.15 13.54 -12.27
CA TYR A 19 28.82 13.98 -10.91
C TYR A 19 30.10 14.31 -10.11
N GLU A 20 31.08 13.40 -10.11
CA GLU A 20 32.37 13.60 -9.43
C GLU A 20 33.10 14.82 -9.96
N PHE A 21 33.11 15.01 -11.28
CA PHE A 21 33.71 16.20 -11.91
C PHE A 21 33.06 17.50 -11.45
N ILE A 22 31.71 17.55 -11.33
CA ILE A 22 30.98 18.76 -10.89
C ILE A 22 31.15 18.99 -9.38
N CYS A 23 31.39 17.92 -8.62
CA CYS A 23 31.60 17.99 -7.17
C CYS A 23 33.05 18.31 -6.77
N ASP A 24 33.99 18.30 -7.70
CA ASP A 24 35.37 18.67 -7.46
C ASP A 24 35.46 20.12 -6.94
N ASP A 25 36.32 20.37 -5.95
CA ASP A 25 36.45 21.69 -5.32
C ASP A 25 37.06 22.74 -6.26
N ASP A 26 37.84 22.31 -7.26
CA ASP A 26 38.44 23.18 -8.30
C ASP A 26 37.48 23.39 -9.48
N TYR A 27 36.27 22.77 -9.50
CA TYR A 27 35.33 22.91 -10.61
C TYR A 27 34.68 24.30 -10.62
N PRO A 28 34.90 25.13 -11.68
CA PRO A 28 34.19 26.38 -11.83
C PRO A 28 32.79 26.13 -12.41
N PRO A 29 31.70 26.70 -11.90
CA PRO A 29 30.37 26.53 -12.47
C PRO A 29 30.32 26.85 -13.97
N MET A 30 30.00 25.88 -14.81
CA MET A 30 30.01 25.99 -16.28
C MET A 30 28.61 25.82 -16.88
N LYS A 31 28.42 26.43 -18.09
CA LYS A 31 27.24 26.12 -18.93
C LYS A 31 27.46 24.84 -19.72
N PHE A 32 26.37 24.22 -20.19
CA PHE A 32 26.43 23.01 -21.02
C PHE A 32 27.47 23.08 -22.16
N LYS A 33 27.46 24.17 -22.95
CA LYS A 33 28.42 24.34 -24.06
C LYS A 33 29.86 24.47 -23.58
N GLU A 34 30.09 25.14 -22.45
CA GLU A 34 31.42 25.31 -21.83
C GLU A 34 31.92 23.95 -21.36
N MET A 35 31.07 23.12 -20.74
CA MET A 35 31.39 21.75 -20.30
C MET A 35 31.68 20.83 -21.48
N CYS A 36 30.88 20.87 -22.55
CA CYS A 36 31.15 20.08 -23.77
C CYS A 36 32.52 20.41 -24.40
N THR A 37 32.93 21.69 -24.36
CA THR A 37 34.23 22.11 -24.88
C THR A 37 35.36 21.67 -23.96
N PHE A 38 35.19 21.85 -22.66
CA PHE A 38 36.20 21.50 -21.65
C PHE A 38 36.47 19.99 -21.60
N LEU A 39 35.41 19.19 -21.61
CA LEU A 39 35.45 17.72 -21.55
C LEU A 39 35.65 17.09 -22.96
N GLN A 40 35.72 17.87 -24.01
CA GLN A 40 35.87 17.44 -25.41
C GLN A 40 34.78 16.43 -25.83
N VAL A 41 33.51 16.64 -25.39
CA VAL A 41 32.38 15.75 -25.67
C VAL A 41 32.11 15.72 -27.18
N PRO A 42 32.19 14.54 -27.85
CA PRO A 42 31.87 14.37 -29.27
C PRO A 42 30.46 14.86 -29.62
N GLY A 43 30.26 15.27 -30.85
CA GLY A 43 28.96 15.86 -31.29
C GLY A 43 27.79 14.92 -31.13
N ASP A 44 27.99 13.64 -31.42
CA ASP A 44 27.02 12.54 -31.32
C ASP A 44 26.71 12.13 -29.84
N GLU A 45 27.64 12.39 -28.93
CA GLU A 45 27.43 12.10 -27.49
C GLU A 45 26.84 13.27 -26.67
N ARG A 46 26.69 14.45 -27.29
CA ARG A 46 26.22 15.66 -26.58
C ARG A 46 24.78 15.51 -26.02
N GLN A 47 23.93 14.77 -26.73
CA GLN A 47 22.56 14.53 -26.22
C GLN A 47 22.61 13.66 -24.98
N THR A 48 23.35 12.56 -25.00
CA THR A 48 23.55 11.68 -23.84
C THR A 48 24.13 12.43 -22.64
N PHE A 49 25.11 13.33 -22.92
CA PHE A 49 25.69 14.17 -21.86
C PHE A 49 24.68 15.16 -21.28
N LEU A 50 23.78 15.73 -22.10
CA LEU A 50 22.70 16.60 -21.63
C LEU A 50 21.70 15.82 -20.79
N ASP A 51 21.37 14.58 -21.20
CA ASP A 51 20.47 13.70 -20.49
C ASP A 51 21.05 13.35 -19.10
N ILE A 52 22.35 13.04 -19.01
CA ILE A 52 23.06 12.83 -17.73
C ILE A 52 22.96 14.07 -16.82
N LEU A 53 23.17 15.28 -17.36
CA LEU A 53 23.06 16.50 -16.56
C LEU A 53 21.63 16.79 -16.09
N ASN A 54 20.65 16.44 -16.92
CA ASN A 54 19.23 16.53 -16.54
C ASN A 54 18.91 15.55 -15.43
N ASP A 55 19.30 14.27 -15.57
CA ASP A 55 19.11 13.24 -14.55
C ASP A 55 19.74 13.65 -13.20
N LEU A 56 21.01 14.07 -13.21
CA LEU A 56 21.69 14.55 -12.00
C LEU A 56 20.97 15.76 -11.36
N THR A 57 20.40 16.62 -12.21
CA THR A 57 19.64 17.79 -11.75
C THR A 57 18.28 17.37 -11.18
N ASP A 58 17.61 16.41 -11.81
CA ASP A 58 16.29 15.90 -11.39
C ASP A 58 16.38 15.05 -10.12
N GLU A 59 17.47 14.32 -9.96
CA GLU A 59 17.82 13.64 -8.70
C GLU A 59 18.22 14.59 -7.55
N GLY A 60 18.43 15.88 -7.87
CA GLY A 60 18.83 16.88 -6.88
C GLY A 60 20.30 16.77 -6.44
N LEU A 61 21.13 16.07 -7.19
CA LEU A 61 22.57 15.91 -6.93
C LEU A 61 23.38 17.14 -7.37
N ILE A 62 22.93 17.80 -8.44
CA ILE A 62 23.48 19.07 -8.90
C ILE A 62 22.35 20.09 -9.11
N ILE A 63 22.70 21.36 -9.21
CA ILE A 63 21.73 22.42 -9.52
C ILE A 63 22.17 23.20 -10.76
N ARG A 64 21.18 23.66 -11.54
CA ARG A 64 21.39 24.59 -12.64
C ARG A 64 20.96 25.99 -12.21
N SER A 65 21.91 26.92 -12.13
CA SER A 65 21.64 28.31 -11.76
C SER A 65 20.76 29.05 -12.76
N ALA A 66 20.17 30.19 -12.40
CA ALA A 66 19.40 31.05 -13.29
C ALA A 66 20.21 31.52 -14.53
N LYS A 67 21.53 31.56 -14.43
CA LYS A 67 22.43 31.86 -15.54
C LYS A 67 22.78 30.64 -16.42
N GLY A 68 22.17 29.49 -16.15
CA GLY A 68 22.31 28.23 -16.87
C GLY A 68 23.65 27.49 -16.60
N ARG A 69 24.29 27.76 -15.47
CA ARG A 69 25.53 27.09 -15.03
C ARG A 69 25.21 25.94 -14.08
N TYR A 70 25.84 24.78 -14.29
CA TYR A 70 25.74 23.62 -13.43
C TYR A 70 26.76 23.72 -12.30
N GLN A 71 26.36 23.31 -11.11
CA GLN A 71 27.22 23.33 -9.91
C GLN A 71 26.75 22.30 -8.87
N LYS A 72 27.66 21.90 -7.97
CA LYS A 72 27.30 21.01 -6.86
C LYS A 72 26.25 21.67 -5.95
N VAL A 73 25.47 20.83 -5.33
CA VAL A 73 24.53 21.25 -4.28
C VAL A 73 25.33 21.77 -3.11
N GLY A 74 25.05 23.00 -2.67
CA GLY A 74 25.82 23.64 -1.57
C GLY A 74 25.57 22.98 -0.21
N GLU A 75 26.50 23.16 0.73
CA GLU A 75 26.30 22.77 2.13
C GLU A 75 25.00 23.35 2.69
N GLY A 76 24.32 22.60 3.57
CA GLY A 76 23.01 23.00 4.11
C GLY A 76 21.84 22.80 3.16
N THR A 77 22.04 22.09 2.04
CA THR A 77 20.96 21.73 1.12
C THR A 77 20.53 20.28 1.35
N TYR A 78 19.21 20.05 1.39
CA TYR A 78 18.62 18.74 1.68
C TYR A 78 17.51 18.40 0.70
N LYS A 79 17.36 17.12 0.38
CA LYS A 79 16.21 16.56 -0.34
C LYS A 79 15.20 16.06 0.69
N GLY A 80 13.91 16.37 0.50
CA GLY A 80 12.88 15.92 1.41
C GLY A 80 11.48 16.05 0.81
N THR A 81 10.48 15.62 1.58
CA THR A 81 9.06 15.69 1.19
C THR A 81 8.40 16.92 1.78
N PHE A 82 7.78 17.74 0.94
CA PHE A 82 7.05 18.94 1.34
C PHE A 82 5.66 18.58 1.89
N ILE A 83 5.40 18.97 3.11
CA ILE A 83 4.12 18.82 3.81
C ILE A 83 3.47 20.19 3.86
N GLY A 84 2.52 20.43 3.00
CA GLY A 84 1.82 21.71 2.90
C GLY A 84 0.85 21.95 4.07
N ASN A 85 0.37 23.19 4.14
CA ASN A 85 -0.67 23.64 5.06
C ASN A 85 -1.58 24.62 4.34
N GLN A 86 -2.90 24.59 4.60
CA GLN A 86 -3.89 25.48 3.98
C GLN A 86 -3.63 26.98 4.16
N ARG A 87 -2.68 27.37 5.03
CA ARG A 87 -2.26 28.77 5.27
C ARG A 87 -1.07 29.17 4.39
N GLY A 88 -0.69 28.35 3.39
CA GLY A 88 0.38 28.63 2.44
C GLY A 88 1.79 28.30 2.89
N PHE A 89 2.05 28.07 4.18
CA PHE A 89 3.34 27.57 4.66
C PHE A 89 3.42 26.06 4.61
N GLY A 90 4.60 25.49 4.81
CA GLY A 90 4.76 24.05 4.91
C GLY A 90 5.94 23.62 5.75
N PHE A 91 6.15 22.33 5.79
CA PHE A 91 7.30 21.66 6.41
C PHE A 91 7.96 20.74 5.41
N VAL A 92 9.28 20.56 5.53
CA VAL A 92 9.99 19.56 4.72
C VAL A 92 10.57 18.51 5.64
N ARG A 93 10.14 17.29 5.44
CA ARG A 93 10.65 16.11 6.12
C ARG A 93 11.83 15.55 5.33
N VAL A 94 12.98 15.49 5.99
CA VAL A 94 14.23 14.93 5.46
C VAL A 94 14.50 13.60 6.15
N GLU A 95 14.75 12.56 5.37
CA GLU A 95 15.05 11.24 5.89
C GLU A 95 16.30 11.27 6.78
N GLY A 96 16.24 10.59 7.94
CA GLY A 96 17.32 10.58 8.93
C GLY A 96 17.42 11.79 9.84
N MET A 97 16.60 12.83 9.64
CA MET A 97 16.53 13.98 10.54
C MET A 97 15.37 13.83 11.54
N LYS A 98 15.58 14.30 12.78
CA LYS A 98 14.58 14.21 13.84
C LYS A 98 13.49 15.29 13.73
N GLU A 99 13.78 16.43 13.15
CA GLU A 99 12.87 17.57 13.04
C GLU A 99 12.67 17.98 11.60
N ASP A 100 11.44 18.37 11.26
CA ASP A 100 11.07 18.86 9.93
C ASP A 100 11.51 20.35 9.81
N PHE A 101 11.95 20.75 8.63
CA PHE A 101 12.28 22.16 8.32
C PHE A 101 11.00 22.94 8.08
N PHE A 102 10.84 24.08 8.75
CA PHE A 102 9.76 25.01 8.48
C PHE A 102 10.04 25.83 7.22
N VAL A 103 9.06 25.91 6.31
CA VAL A 103 9.14 26.69 5.08
C VAL A 103 8.03 27.73 5.07
N PRO A 104 8.36 29.03 5.25
CA PRO A 104 7.37 30.09 5.15
C PRO A 104 6.72 30.15 3.76
N GLU A 105 5.51 30.66 3.67
CA GLU A 105 4.75 30.80 2.41
C GLU A 105 5.57 31.44 1.27
N LYS A 106 6.27 32.52 1.57
CA LYS A 106 7.12 33.23 0.59
C LYS A 106 8.29 32.38 0.04
N ASN A 107 8.66 31.29 0.73
CA ASN A 107 9.82 30.45 0.45
C ASN A 107 9.41 29.07 -0.13
N THR A 108 8.13 28.80 -0.36
CA THR A 108 7.65 27.50 -0.86
C THR A 108 7.96 27.25 -2.35
N MET A 109 8.19 28.30 -3.13
CA MET A 109 8.47 28.22 -4.58
C MET A 109 7.44 27.42 -5.37
N GLY A 110 6.16 27.44 -4.96
CA GLY A 110 5.09 26.68 -5.59
C GLY A 110 5.16 25.17 -5.32
N ALA A 111 5.86 24.75 -4.26
CA ALA A 111 5.79 23.38 -3.76
C ALA A 111 4.40 23.05 -3.25
N PHE A 112 3.92 21.89 -3.62
CA PHE A 112 2.60 21.35 -3.30
C PHE A 112 2.74 20.21 -2.29
N HIS A 113 1.67 19.91 -1.54
CA HIS A 113 1.73 18.81 -0.56
C HIS A 113 2.14 17.50 -1.23
N GLY A 114 3.09 16.79 -0.63
CA GLY A 114 3.63 15.52 -1.12
C GLY A 114 4.78 15.67 -2.13
N ASP A 115 5.10 16.87 -2.60
CA ASP A 115 6.20 17.08 -3.53
C ASP A 115 7.56 16.69 -2.93
N THR A 116 8.40 16.05 -3.72
CA THR A 116 9.81 15.90 -3.41
C THR A 116 10.53 17.19 -3.79
N VAL A 117 11.15 17.82 -2.82
CA VAL A 117 11.77 19.14 -2.97
C VAL A 117 13.24 19.14 -2.55
N LEU A 118 13.99 20.03 -3.16
CA LEU A 118 15.32 20.42 -2.70
C LEU A 118 15.20 21.72 -1.92
N ILE A 119 15.66 21.73 -0.68
CA ILE A 119 15.62 22.90 0.22
C ILE A 119 17.03 23.32 0.59
N ARG A 120 17.17 24.59 0.92
CA ARG A 120 18.35 25.14 1.59
C ARG A 120 17.96 25.60 2.99
N ALA A 121 18.66 25.03 3.99
CA ALA A 121 18.50 25.47 5.38
C ALA A 121 19.01 26.91 5.53
N GLU A 122 18.34 27.68 6.36
CA GLU A 122 18.79 29.03 6.75
C GLU A 122 19.56 28.94 8.07
N ASP A 123 20.68 29.67 8.14
CA ASP A 123 21.49 29.75 9.36
C ASP A 123 20.66 30.39 10.47
N ARG A 124 20.35 29.63 11.53
CA ARG A 124 19.65 30.10 12.71
C ARG A 124 20.38 29.72 14.00
N PRO A 125 20.27 30.54 15.08
CA PRO A 125 20.84 30.19 16.38
C PRO A 125 20.34 28.85 16.89
N LYS A 126 21.21 28.08 17.57
CA LYS A 126 20.83 26.82 18.23
C LYS A 126 19.64 27.04 19.18
N GLY A 127 18.59 26.20 19.00
CA GLY A 127 17.36 26.23 19.82
C GLY A 127 16.16 26.90 19.15
N MET A 128 16.30 27.49 17.96
CA MET A 128 15.17 27.90 17.12
C MET A 128 14.80 26.81 16.11
N LYS A 129 13.49 26.72 15.73
CA LYS A 129 13.06 25.82 14.66
C LYS A 129 13.85 26.10 13.40
N GLN A 130 14.36 25.06 12.77
CA GLN A 130 15.10 25.18 11.51
C GLN A 130 14.15 25.67 10.42
N GLU A 131 14.53 26.73 9.74
CA GLU A 131 13.79 27.30 8.62
C GLU A 131 14.55 26.98 7.32
N ALA A 132 13.79 26.80 6.23
CA ALA A 132 14.38 26.52 4.93
C ALA A 132 13.64 27.26 3.82
N THR A 133 14.33 27.37 2.69
CA THR A 133 13.76 27.86 1.43
C THR A 133 13.78 26.73 0.41
N VAL A 134 12.65 26.46 -0.27
CA VAL A 134 12.62 25.54 -1.41
C VAL A 134 13.41 26.14 -2.56
N ILE A 135 14.39 25.38 -3.05
CA ILE A 135 15.21 25.77 -4.22
C ILE A 135 14.59 25.26 -5.51
N LYS A 136 14.10 24.01 -5.47
CA LYS A 136 13.53 23.31 -6.63
C LYS A 136 12.52 22.27 -6.17
N VAL A 137 11.42 22.13 -6.92
CA VAL A 137 10.55 20.96 -6.87
C VAL A 137 11.16 19.93 -7.81
N LEU A 138 11.54 18.78 -7.27
CA LEU A 138 12.18 17.68 -8.01
C LEU A 138 11.11 16.77 -8.64
N GLU A 139 10.09 16.44 -7.87
CA GLU A 139 9.00 15.56 -8.29
C GLU A 139 7.68 16.00 -7.69
N ARG A 140 6.60 15.95 -8.47
CA ARG A 140 5.25 16.23 -8.02
C ARG A 140 4.65 15.01 -7.33
N GLY A 141 4.33 15.14 -6.05
CA GLY A 141 3.80 14.04 -5.24
C GLY A 141 2.31 13.80 -5.46
N LEU A 142 1.52 14.86 -5.59
CA LEU A 142 0.07 14.78 -5.69
C LEU A 142 -0.39 15.15 -7.11
N LYS A 143 -0.94 14.17 -7.84
CA LYS A 143 -1.44 14.36 -9.22
C LYS A 143 -2.95 14.53 -9.27
N LYS A 144 -3.65 14.05 -8.24
CA LYS A 144 -5.12 14.09 -8.14
C LYS A 144 -5.54 14.69 -6.81
N VAL A 145 -6.67 15.36 -6.78
CA VAL A 145 -7.26 15.97 -5.60
C VAL A 145 -8.72 15.58 -5.51
N VAL A 146 -9.13 15.13 -4.34
CA VAL A 146 -10.54 14.92 -4.01
C VAL A 146 -11.07 16.15 -3.29
N GLY A 147 -12.26 16.60 -3.64
CA GLY A 147 -12.86 17.76 -3.01
C GLY A 147 -14.27 18.07 -3.50
N VAL A 148 -14.81 19.19 -3.04
CA VAL A 148 -16.16 19.65 -3.36
C VAL A 148 -16.11 20.67 -4.50
N TYR A 149 -16.86 20.42 -5.56
CA TYR A 149 -16.96 21.34 -6.70
C TYR A 149 -17.92 22.48 -6.40
N GLN A 150 -17.43 23.70 -6.52
CA GLN A 150 -18.21 24.94 -6.49
C GLN A 150 -18.28 25.51 -7.88
N LYS A 151 -19.51 25.66 -8.41
CA LYS A 151 -19.78 26.11 -9.77
C LYS A 151 -20.04 27.61 -9.83
N ASN A 152 -19.40 28.30 -10.78
CA ASN A 152 -19.70 29.63 -11.24
C ASN A 152 -20.29 29.60 -12.68
N LYS A 153 -20.68 30.75 -13.23
CA LYS A 153 -21.32 30.82 -14.58
C LYS A 153 -20.44 30.17 -15.68
N ASN A 154 -19.14 30.46 -15.71
CA ASN A 154 -18.22 30.06 -16.78
C ASN A 154 -17.03 29.21 -16.32
N PHE A 155 -16.89 28.98 -15.05
CA PHE A 155 -15.81 28.21 -14.43
C PHE A 155 -16.28 27.67 -13.08
N GLY A 156 -15.43 26.94 -12.38
CA GLY A 156 -15.67 26.54 -11.01
C GLY A 156 -14.35 26.30 -10.28
N PHE A 157 -14.47 25.88 -9.04
CA PHE A 157 -13.33 25.50 -8.20
C PHE A 157 -13.63 24.17 -7.52
N VAL A 158 -12.60 23.38 -7.33
CA VAL A 158 -12.64 22.24 -6.40
C VAL A 158 -11.96 22.68 -5.12
N ILE A 159 -12.73 22.65 -4.02
CA ILE A 159 -12.21 22.87 -2.66
C ILE A 159 -11.68 21.54 -2.18
N PRO A 160 -10.36 21.38 -1.95
CA PRO A 160 -9.77 20.12 -1.51
C PRO A 160 -10.29 19.68 -0.13
N ASP A 161 -10.56 18.40 0.03
CA ASP A 161 -10.87 17.81 1.35
C ASP A 161 -9.60 17.74 2.25
N ASN A 162 -8.44 17.64 1.62
CA ASN A 162 -7.16 17.59 2.31
C ASN A 162 -6.69 18.99 2.71
N LEU A 163 -6.73 19.30 4.01
CA LEU A 163 -6.31 20.57 4.60
C LEU A 163 -4.80 20.89 4.47
N LYS A 164 -4.03 19.98 3.89
CA LYS A 164 -2.61 20.20 3.58
C LYS A 164 -2.40 20.84 2.20
N ILE A 165 -3.48 21.00 1.42
CA ILE A 165 -3.44 21.67 0.13
C ILE A 165 -3.83 23.12 0.33
N ASP A 166 -2.99 24.03 -0.18
CA ASP A 166 -3.22 25.45 -0.16
C ASP A 166 -4.02 25.87 -1.39
N GLY A 167 -5.15 26.54 -1.14
CA GLY A 167 -6.02 27.10 -2.17
C GLY A 167 -6.89 26.10 -2.93
N ASP A 168 -7.83 26.68 -3.67
CA ASP A 168 -8.80 25.94 -4.47
C ASP A 168 -8.25 25.66 -5.86
N ILE A 169 -8.63 24.50 -6.43
CA ILE A 169 -8.22 24.11 -7.78
C ILE A 169 -9.19 24.72 -8.79
N PHE A 170 -8.70 25.59 -9.66
CA PHE A 170 -9.49 26.19 -10.74
C PHE A 170 -9.89 25.15 -11.79
N ILE A 171 -11.16 25.14 -12.16
CA ILE A 171 -11.73 24.24 -13.18
C ILE A 171 -12.41 25.08 -14.27
N SER A 172 -11.87 25.02 -15.47
CA SER A 172 -12.52 25.62 -16.62
C SER A 172 -13.84 24.90 -16.95
N LYS A 173 -14.77 25.57 -17.63
CA LYS A 173 -16.05 24.96 -18.06
C LYS A 173 -15.82 23.68 -18.89
N ALA A 174 -14.83 23.68 -19.75
CA ALA A 174 -14.49 22.52 -20.59
C ALA A 174 -14.02 21.32 -19.77
N ASN A 175 -13.37 21.57 -18.62
CA ASN A 175 -12.78 20.56 -17.74
C ASN A 175 -13.72 20.14 -16.61
N SER A 176 -14.96 20.62 -16.56
CA SER A 176 -15.90 20.39 -15.46
C SER A 176 -16.64 19.07 -15.51
N MET A 177 -16.54 18.30 -16.61
CA MET A 177 -17.23 17.00 -16.77
C MET A 177 -18.76 17.06 -16.50
N GLY A 178 -19.38 18.26 -16.60
CA GLY A 178 -20.79 18.45 -16.28
C GLY A 178 -21.11 18.51 -14.78
N ALA A 179 -20.10 18.53 -13.90
CA ALA A 179 -20.31 18.62 -12.46
C ALA A 179 -21.19 19.82 -12.06
N MET A 180 -21.98 19.62 -11.01
CA MET A 180 -22.84 20.66 -10.41
C MET A 180 -22.30 21.08 -9.05
N ALA A 181 -22.73 22.24 -8.55
CA ALA A 181 -22.33 22.70 -7.22
C ALA A 181 -22.70 21.67 -6.14
N GLY A 182 -21.80 21.39 -5.23
CA GLY A 182 -21.96 20.38 -4.17
C GLY A 182 -21.58 18.95 -4.56
N HIS A 183 -21.18 18.70 -5.82
CA HIS A 183 -20.63 17.39 -6.16
C HIS A 183 -19.26 17.20 -5.51
N LYS A 184 -19.03 16.02 -4.92
CA LYS A 184 -17.74 15.46 -4.58
C LYS A 184 -17.10 14.95 -5.86
N VAL A 185 -15.87 15.34 -6.13
CA VAL A 185 -15.19 15.03 -7.39
C VAL A 185 -13.73 14.67 -7.17
N VAL A 186 -13.18 13.93 -8.13
CA VAL A 186 -11.74 13.77 -8.29
C VAL A 186 -11.28 14.68 -9.41
N ALA A 187 -10.36 15.58 -9.12
CA ALA A 187 -9.73 16.45 -10.09
C ALA A 187 -8.27 16.08 -10.31
N GLU A 188 -7.87 15.88 -11.57
CA GLU A 188 -6.48 15.76 -11.98
C GLU A 188 -5.87 17.15 -12.08
N ILE A 189 -4.65 17.35 -11.52
CA ILE A 189 -3.95 18.63 -11.58
C ILE A 189 -3.24 18.75 -12.92
N ILE A 190 -3.62 19.74 -13.72
CA ILE A 190 -3.01 20.05 -15.01
C ILE A 190 -1.84 21.03 -14.80
N SER A 191 -2.01 21.98 -13.89
CA SER A 191 -1.01 22.99 -13.54
C SER A 191 -1.04 23.25 -12.04
N TYR A 192 0.12 23.28 -11.40
CA TYR A 192 0.24 23.51 -9.96
C TYR A 192 0.18 25.00 -9.58
N GLY A 193 0.00 25.87 -10.58
CA GLY A 193 -0.05 27.30 -10.34
C GLY A 193 1.30 27.91 -9.94
N ASP A 194 1.24 29.15 -9.51
CA ASP A 194 2.35 29.92 -8.98
C ASP A 194 1.81 30.92 -7.92
N LYS A 195 2.65 31.86 -7.47
CA LYS A 195 2.23 32.89 -6.50
C LYS A 195 1.07 33.80 -6.96
N VAL A 196 0.72 33.79 -8.25
CA VAL A 196 -0.28 34.66 -8.86
C VAL A 196 -1.49 33.89 -9.37
N LYS A 197 -1.25 32.62 -9.80
CA LYS A 197 -2.28 31.77 -10.41
C LYS A 197 -2.58 30.59 -9.52
N SER A 198 -3.86 30.36 -9.23
CA SER A 198 -4.33 29.12 -8.57
C SER A 198 -3.93 27.87 -9.38
N PRO A 199 -3.77 26.73 -8.73
CA PRO A 199 -3.65 25.46 -9.43
C PRO A 199 -4.84 25.25 -10.36
N GLU A 200 -4.61 24.64 -11.53
CA GLU A 200 -5.64 24.32 -12.52
C GLU A 200 -5.79 22.80 -12.64
N GLY A 201 -7.04 22.35 -12.73
CA GLY A 201 -7.35 20.93 -12.83
C GLY A 201 -8.45 20.62 -13.83
N LYS A 202 -8.63 19.31 -14.02
CA LYS A 202 -9.72 18.71 -14.81
C LYS A 202 -10.44 17.69 -13.94
N ILE A 203 -11.77 17.79 -13.85
CA ILE A 203 -12.56 16.74 -13.19
C ILE A 203 -12.49 15.48 -14.05
N ILE A 204 -12.09 14.37 -13.44
CA ILE A 204 -11.97 13.06 -14.08
C ILE A 204 -13.00 12.05 -13.54
N GLU A 205 -13.59 12.33 -12.37
CA GLU A 205 -14.61 11.47 -11.75
C GLU A 205 -15.55 12.31 -10.89
N ILE A 206 -16.85 11.98 -10.92
CA ILE A 206 -17.87 12.55 -10.03
C ILE A 206 -18.30 11.42 -9.09
N LEU A 207 -18.04 11.59 -7.78
CA LEU A 207 -18.28 10.56 -6.76
C LEU A 207 -19.72 10.56 -6.23
N GLY A 208 -20.45 11.68 -6.36
CA GLY A 208 -21.80 11.87 -5.86
C GLY A 208 -22.00 13.29 -5.36
N HIS A 209 -23.09 13.53 -4.63
CA HIS A 209 -23.34 14.82 -3.98
C HIS A 209 -22.85 14.77 -2.53
N ILE A 210 -22.42 15.90 -1.96
CA ILE A 210 -21.91 15.99 -0.56
C ILE A 210 -22.91 15.48 0.50
N ASN A 211 -24.21 15.42 0.16
CA ASN A 211 -25.25 14.88 1.05
C ASN A 211 -25.50 13.38 0.84
N ASP A 212 -24.75 12.73 -0.03
CA ASP A 212 -24.83 11.31 -0.29
C ASP A 212 -23.79 10.56 0.56
N PRO A 213 -24.20 9.71 1.52
CA PRO A 213 -23.28 8.99 2.40
C PRO A 213 -22.25 8.12 1.64
N GLU A 214 -22.61 7.57 0.49
CA GLU A 214 -21.70 6.75 -0.32
C GLU A 214 -20.55 7.59 -0.88
N SER A 215 -20.76 8.88 -1.14
CA SER A 215 -19.74 9.78 -1.66
C SER A 215 -18.58 10.03 -0.68
N ASP A 216 -18.85 9.95 0.62
CA ASP A 216 -17.83 10.16 1.66
C ASP A 216 -16.83 8.99 1.68
N VAL A 217 -17.33 7.75 1.64
CA VAL A 217 -16.48 6.55 1.60
C VAL A 217 -15.64 6.52 0.33
N LEU A 218 -16.26 6.78 -0.84
CA LEU A 218 -15.55 6.85 -2.11
C LEU A 218 -14.50 7.98 -2.13
N SER A 219 -14.78 9.11 -1.48
CA SER A 219 -13.83 10.22 -1.35
C SER A 219 -12.55 9.78 -0.63
N VAL A 220 -12.67 9.03 0.46
CA VAL A 220 -11.53 8.49 1.21
C VAL A 220 -10.73 7.49 0.35
N VAL A 221 -11.44 6.58 -0.33
CA VAL A 221 -10.82 5.59 -1.23
C VAL A 221 -9.99 6.27 -2.31
N ARG A 222 -10.56 7.29 -2.97
CA ARG A 222 -9.87 8.04 -4.02
C ARG A 222 -8.76 8.95 -3.50
N ALA A 223 -8.93 9.53 -2.31
CA ALA A 223 -7.90 10.37 -1.68
C ALA A 223 -6.66 9.57 -1.26
N LEU A 224 -6.83 8.29 -0.95
CA LEU A 224 -5.75 7.35 -0.61
C LEU A 224 -5.23 6.56 -1.83
N ASP A 225 -5.76 6.83 -3.02
CA ASP A 225 -5.43 6.14 -4.28
C ASP A 225 -5.56 4.61 -4.19
N ILE A 226 -6.56 4.13 -3.40
CA ILE A 226 -6.82 2.70 -3.22
C ILE A 226 -7.40 2.14 -4.53
N PRO A 227 -6.77 1.13 -5.15
CA PRO A 227 -7.24 0.55 -6.40
C PRO A 227 -8.53 -0.27 -6.18
N VAL A 228 -9.65 0.18 -6.74
CA VAL A 228 -10.96 -0.51 -6.61
C VAL A 228 -11.09 -1.65 -7.62
N ASP A 229 -10.83 -1.35 -8.88
CA ASP A 229 -10.96 -2.31 -9.97
C ASP A 229 -9.68 -3.10 -10.18
N PHE A 230 -9.81 -4.32 -10.67
CA PHE A 230 -8.66 -5.13 -11.08
C PHE A 230 -8.35 -4.86 -12.56
N PRO A 231 -7.05 -4.82 -12.95
CA PRO A 231 -6.64 -4.72 -14.35
C PRO A 231 -7.16 -5.87 -15.20
N ASP A 232 -7.38 -5.62 -16.50
CA ASP A 232 -7.89 -6.62 -17.44
C ASP A 232 -7.01 -7.89 -17.49
N GLU A 233 -5.67 -7.74 -17.42
CA GLU A 233 -4.73 -8.87 -17.38
C GLU A 233 -4.97 -9.81 -16.18
N VAL A 234 -5.36 -9.24 -15.03
CA VAL A 234 -5.71 -9.99 -13.82
C VAL A 234 -7.03 -10.73 -14.04
N MET A 235 -8.04 -10.06 -14.63
CA MET A 235 -9.33 -10.64 -14.89
C MET A 235 -9.24 -11.76 -15.94
N ASP A 236 -8.40 -11.61 -16.97
CA ASP A 236 -8.14 -12.64 -17.97
C ASP A 236 -7.45 -13.88 -17.36
N SER A 237 -6.53 -13.68 -16.43
CA SER A 237 -5.86 -14.79 -15.74
C SER A 237 -6.83 -15.58 -14.84
N LEU A 238 -7.85 -14.92 -14.26
CA LEU A 238 -8.90 -15.56 -13.48
C LEU A 238 -9.76 -16.54 -14.31
N ALA A 239 -9.92 -16.30 -15.59
CA ALA A 239 -10.72 -17.18 -16.46
C ALA A 239 -10.12 -18.60 -16.56
N GLN A 240 -8.83 -18.76 -16.29
CA GLN A 240 -8.12 -20.04 -16.31
C GLN A 240 -8.21 -20.81 -14.98
N ILE A 241 -8.63 -20.16 -13.91
CA ILE A 241 -8.75 -20.78 -12.58
C ILE A 241 -10.10 -21.48 -12.48
N PRO A 242 -10.13 -22.77 -12.09
CA PRO A 242 -11.37 -23.52 -11.93
C PRO A 242 -12.19 -23.00 -10.74
N ASP A 243 -13.50 -23.34 -10.72
CA ASP A 243 -14.37 -23.00 -9.61
C ASP A 243 -14.38 -24.07 -8.50
N SER A 244 -13.78 -25.24 -8.76
CA SER A 244 -13.67 -26.36 -7.83
C SER A 244 -12.35 -27.10 -8.00
N VAL A 245 -11.86 -27.71 -6.92
CA VAL A 245 -10.62 -28.48 -6.91
C VAL A 245 -10.81 -29.76 -7.72
N SER A 246 -9.94 -29.99 -8.69
CA SER A 246 -9.94 -31.19 -9.52
C SER A 246 -9.15 -32.35 -8.89
N THR A 247 -9.43 -33.59 -9.32
CA THR A 247 -8.67 -34.76 -8.85
C THR A 247 -7.16 -34.65 -9.15
N SER A 248 -6.81 -34.02 -10.28
CA SER A 248 -5.40 -33.82 -10.64
C SER A 248 -4.66 -32.85 -9.68
N GLU A 249 -5.35 -31.83 -9.15
CA GLU A 249 -4.77 -30.89 -8.18
C GLU A 249 -4.60 -31.52 -6.79
N MET A 250 -5.40 -32.54 -6.47
CA MET A 250 -5.29 -33.31 -5.23
C MET A 250 -4.11 -34.29 -5.25
N ALA A 251 -3.59 -34.64 -6.43
CA ALA A 251 -2.55 -35.66 -6.57
C ALA A 251 -1.26 -35.25 -5.83
N GLY A 252 -0.75 -36.15 -5.00
CA GLY A 252 0.46 -35.93 -4.19
C GLY A 252 0.23 -35.20 -2.85
N ARG A 253 -0.98 -34.70 -2.61
CA ARG A 253 -1.34 -34.05 -1.34
C ARG A 253 -1.83 -35.08 -0.31
N THR A 254 -1.67 -34.79 0.96
CA THR A 254 -2.23 -35.62 2.04
C THR A 254 -3.73 -35.40 2.13
N ASP A 255 -4.54 -36.45 1.99
CA ASP A 255 -5.98 -36.38 2.07
C ASP A 255 -6.46 -36.41 3.53
N LEU A 256 -6.98 -35.27 3.99
CA LEU A 256 -7.51 -35.06 5.35
C LEU A 256 -9.03 -34.84 5.38
N ARG A 257 -9.74 -35.05 4.26
CA ARG A 257 -11.20 -34.82 4.14
C ARG A 257 -12.04 -35.69 5.06
N HIS A 258 -11.45 -36.73 5.62
CA HIS A 258 -12.11 -37.64 6.57
C HIS A 258 -12.02 -37.16 8.02
N LEU A 259 -11.25 -36.12 8.30
CA LEU A 259 -11.12 -35.52 9.63
C LEU A 259 -12.21 -34.45 9.82
N GLN A 260 -12.80 -34.44 11.01
CA GLN A 260 -13.72 -33.39 11.41
C GLN A 260 -12.99 -32.05 11.47
N THR A 261 -13.42 -31.12 10.61
CA THR A 261 -12.74 -29.83 10.39
C THR A 261 -13.76 -28.70 10.43
N VAL A 262 -13.47 -27.65 11.15
CA VAL A 262 -14.34 -26.46 11.26
C VAL A 262 -13.57 -25.19 10.98
N THR A 263 -14.27 -24.15 10.51
CA THR A 263 -13.79 -22.78 10.50
C THR A 263 -14.56 -21.99 11.57
N ILE A 264 -13.92 -20.98 12.19
CA ILE A 264 -14.52 -20.14 13.24
C ILE A 264 -14.17 -18.69 12.96
N ASP A 265 -15.15 -17.94 12.46
CA ASP A 265 -14.97 -16.56 11.98
C ASP A 265 -16.10 -15.63 12.44
N GLY A 266 -16.08 -14.39 11.98
CA GLY A 266 -17.21 -13.49 12.07
C GLY A 266 -18.40 -13.99 11.23
N GLU A 267 -19.62 -13.64 11.62
CA GLU A 267 -20.85 -14.09 10.94
C GLU A 267 -20.88 -13.70 9.45
N ASP A 268 -20.37 -12.51 9.14
CA ASP A 268 -20.38 -11.94 7.78
C ASP A 268 -19.09 -12.23 6.99
N ALA A 269 -18.11 -12.97 7.55
CA ALA A 269 -16.88 -13.31 6.86
C ALA A 269 -17.18 -14.12 5.58
N LYS A 270 -16.54 -13.79 4.46
CA LYS A 270 -16.72 -14.50 3.19
C LYS A 270 -15.41 -15.11 2.68
N ASP A 271 -14.32 -14.61 3.18
CA ASP A 271 -12.94 -14.96 2.89
C ASP A 271 -12.37 -15.72 4.10
N VAL A 272 -12.73 -17.00 4.19
CA VAL A 272 -12.31 -17.87 5.29
C VAL A 272 -10.97 -18.51 4.94
N ASP A 273 -9.91 -18.07 5.63
CA ASP A 273 -8.54 -18.43 5.29
C ASP A 273 -7.99 -19.60 6.11
N ASP A 274 -8.55 -19.86 7.30
CA ASP A 274 -8.09 -20.89 8.22
C ASP A 274 -9.18 -21.84 8.72
N ALA A 275 -8.79 -23.09 8.96
CA ALA A 275 -9.63 -24.12 9.51
C ALA A 275 -8.86 -24.95 10.55
N ILE A 276 -9.59 -25.54 11.48
CA ILE A 276 -9.03 -26.28 12.60
C ILE A 276 -9.63 -27.69 12.65
N THR A 277 -8.74 -28.68 12.87
CA THR A 277 -9.06 -30.05 13.25
C THR A 277 -8.46 -30.33 14.60
N LEU A 278 -9.22 -30.86 15.56
CA LEU A 278 -8.71 -31.26 16.87
C LEU A 278 -9.39 -32.53 17.37
N TYR A 279 -8.59 -33.51 17.75
CA TYR A 279 -9.08 -34.75 18.36
C TYR A 279 -8.00 -35.37 19.28
N GLU A 280 -8.40 -36.27 20.17
CA GLU A 280 -7.51 -37.02 21.02
C GLU A 280 -7.22 -38.40 20.42
N LYS A 281 -5.93 -38.76 20.35
CA LYS A 281 -5.47 -40.08 19.92
C LYS A 281 -4.18 -40.46 20.62
N ASP A 282 -4.11 -41.72 21.08
CA ASP A 282 -2.90 -42.30 21.73
C ASP A 282 -2.40 -41.49 22.94
N GLY A 283 -3.34 -40.87 23.66
CA GLY A 283 -3.05 -40.07 24.86
C GLY A 283 -2.47 -38.67 24.56
N MET A 284 -2.51 -38.23 23.31
CA MET A 284 -2.08 -36.90 22.84
C MET A 284 -3.21 -36.17 22.13
N TYR A 285 -3.15 -34.85 22.14
CA TYR A 285 -4.00 -34.02 21.30
C TYR A 285 -3.38 -33.90 19.91
N LYS A 286 -4.19 -34.16 18.86
CA LYS A 286 -3.82 -34.03 17.45
C LYS A 286 -4.48 -32.76 16.92
N LEU A 287 -3.71 -31.68 16.80
CA LEU A 287 -4.17 -30.39 16.30
C LEU A 287 -3.73 -30.23 14.84
N GLY A 288 -4.67 -29.99 13.95
CA GLY A 288 -4.43 -29.58 12.59
C GLY A 288 -4.84 -28.10 12.41
N VAL A 289 -3.91 -27.27 11.97
CA VAL A 289 -4.19 -25.90 11.50
C VAL A 289 -4.00 -25.90 9.99
N HIS A 290 -5.04 -25.52 9.28
CA HIS A 290 -5.13 -25.59 7.82
C HIS A 290 -5.30 -24.18 7.28
N ILE A 291 -4.37 -23.72 6.46
CA ILE A 291 -4.43 -22.41 5.80
C ILE A 291 -4.69 -22.65 4.31
N ALA A 292 -5.60 -21.90 3.73
CA ALA A 292 -5.90 -21.96 2.29
C ALA A 292 -4.63 -21.84 1.45
N ASP A 293 -4.39 -22.80 0.53
CA ASP A 293 -3.21 -22.79 -0.33
C ASP A 293 -3.40 -21.83 -1.52
N VAL A 294 -3.37 -20.54 -1.23
CA VAL A 294 -3.52 -19.48 -2.23
C VAL A 294 -2.41 -19.54 -3.28
N THR A 295 -1.21 -20.00 -2.91
CA THR A 295 -0.05 -20.07 -3.81
C THR A 295 -0.20 -21.13 -4.90
N HIS A 296 -1.15 -22.06 -4.73
CA HIS A 296 -1.52 -22.99 -5.79
C HIS A 296 -2.10 -22.26 -7.02
N TYR A 297 -2.89 -21.21 -6.79
CA TYR A 297 -3.56 -20.45 -7.85
C TYR A 297 -2.84 -19.16 -8.21
N VAL A 298 -2.25 -18.46 -7.24
CA VAL A 298 -1.49 -17.23 -7.42
C VAL A 298 -0.01 -17.59 -7.58
N LYS A 299 0.43 -17.72 -8.83
CA LYS A 299 1.83 -18.09 -9.12
C LYS A 299 2.73 -16.86 -9.09
N GLU A 300 3.95 -17.06 -8.59
CA GLU A 300 4.99 -16.02 -8.53
C GLU A 300 5.17 -15.31 -9.87
N ASN A 301 5.26 -13.99 -9.86
CA ASN A 301 5.37 -13.09 -11.01
C ASN A 301 4.17 -13.11 -12.00
N SER A 302 3.07 -13.81 -11.67
CA SER A 302 1.84 -13.72 -12.45
C SER A 302 1.18 -12.34 -12.36
N PRO A 303 0.22 -12.00 -13.24
CA PRO A 303 -0.57 -10.76 -13.10
C PRO A 303 -1.28 -10.67 -11.74
N LEU A 304 -1.81 -11.77 -11.22
CA LEU A 304 -2.44 -11.85 -9.89
C LEU A 304 -1.46 -11.55 -8.76
N ASP A 305 -0.26 -12.14 -8.80
CA ASP A 305 0.77 -11.93 -7.79
C ASP A 305 1.26 -10.46 -7.77
N LYS A 306 1.52 -9.89 -8.94
CA LYS A 306 1.93 -8.48 -9.06
C LYS A 306 0.86 -7.52 -8.53
N GLU A 307 -0.41 -7.79 -8.84
CA GLU A 307 -1.50 -6.96 -8.36
C GLU A 307 -1.73 -7.14 -6.84
N ALA A 308 -1.63 -8.36 -6.32
CA ALA A 308 -1.69 -8.61 -4.89
C ALA A 308 -0.57 -7.89 -4.13
N LEU A 309 0.66 -7.90 -4.67
CA LEU A 309 1.79 -7.15 -4.12
C LEU A 309 1.55 -5.63 -4.17
N ASN A 310 1.00 -5.13 -5.29
CA ASN A 310 0.65 -3.72 -5.46
C ASN A 310 -0.40 -3.26 -4.43
N ARG A 311 -1.44 -4.07 -4.17
CA ARG A 311 -2.48 -3.78 -3.17
C ARG A 311 -1.97 -3.95 -1.73
N GLY A 312 -1.14 -4.95 -1.47
CA GLY A 312 -0.53 -5.26 -0.19
C GLY A 312 -1.46 -5.85 0.87
N THR A 313 -2.76 -5.54 0.84
CA THR A 313 -3.78 -6.03 1.78
C THR A 313 -5.19 -5.84 1.21
N SER A 314 -6.18 -6.50 1.79
CA SER A 314 -7.59 -6.14 1.61
C SER A 314 -7.92 -4.91 2.46
N CYS A 315 -8.75 -4.01 1.92
CA CYS A 315 -9.18 -2.80 2.60
C CYS A 315 -10.65 -2.94 3.02
N TYR A 316 -10.90 -3.03 4.34
CA TYR A 316 -12.23 -3.17 4.91
C TYR A 316 -12.80 -1.79 5.22
N LEU A 317 -13.85 -1.41 4.49
CA LEU A 317 -14.59 -0.16 4.68
C LEU A 317 -15.90 -0.45 5.43
N VAL A 318 -16.61 0.61 5.80
CA VAL A 318 -17.86 0.47 6.57
C VAL A 318 -18.96 -0.29 5.81
N ASP A 319 -19.00 -0.14 4.50
CA ASP A 319 -20.08 -0.64 3.62
C ASP A 319 -19.62 -1.72 2.62
N ARG A 320 -18.29 -1.87 2.45
CA ARG A 320 -17.72 -2.79 1.44
C ARG A 320 -16.29 -3.18 1.76
N VAL A 321 -15.83 -4.23 1.09
CA VAL A 321 -14.42 -4.65 1.11
C VAL A 321 -13.83 -4.43 -0.29
N ILE A 322 -12.66 -3.80 -0.35
CA ILE A 322 -11.82 -3.76 -1.57
C ILE A 322 -10.76 -4.84 -1.38
N PRO A 323 -10.88 -5.99 -2.03
CA PRO A 323 -10.08 -7.16 -1.71
C PRO A 323 -8.68 -7.07 -2.34
N MET A 324 -7.68 -7.69 -1.69
CA MET A 324 -6.34 -7.87 -2.23
C MET A 324 -6.34 -8.80 -3.44
N LEU A 325 -7.15 -9.86 -3.41
CA LEU A 325 -7.36 -10.82 -4.48
C LEU A 325 -8.80 -10.76 -4.99
N PRO A 326 -9.06 -11.00 -6.28
CA PRO A 326 -10.42 -11.05 -6.81
C PRO A 326 -11.32 -12.06 -6.08
N HIS A 327 -12.60 -11.72 -5.93
CA HIS A 327 -13.58 -12.53 -5.17
C HIS A 327 -13.68 -14.00 -5.62
N LYS A 328 -13.40 -14.31 -6.88
CA LYS A 328 -13.33 -15.70 -7.36
C LYS A 328 -12.28 -16.53 -6.61
N LEU A 329 -11.21 -15.87 -6.15
CA LEU A 329 -10.19 -16.48 -5.29
C LEU A 329 -10.56 -16.33 -3.82
N SER A 330 -10.65 -15.11 -3.32
CA SER A 330 -10.77 -14.82 -1.88
C SER A 330 -12.04 -15.39 -1.26
N ASN A 331 -13.18 -15.33 -1.95
CA ASN A 331 -14.47 -15.86 -1.45
C ASN A 331 -14.82 -17.22 -2.09
N GLY A 332 -14.11 -17.59 -3.15
CA GLY A 332 -14.36 -18.78 -3.97
C GLY A 332 -13.44 -19.95 -3.64
N ILE A 333 -12.54 -20.28 -4.60
CA ILE A 333 -11.76 -21.52 -4.54
C ILE A 333 -10.70 -21.53 -3.40
N CYS A 334 -10.21 -20.37 -2.96
CA CYS A 334 -9.30 -20.28 -1.82
C CYS A 334 -10.03 -20.20 -0.48
N SER A 335 -11.30 -19.76 -0.43
CA SER A 335 -12.05 -19.73 0.82
C SER A 335 -12.41 -21.14 1.27
N LEU A 336 -12.15 -21.47 2.54
CA LEU A 336 -12.40 -22.78 3.14
C LEU A 336 -13.90 -22.97 3.45
N ASN A 337 -14.71 -22.95 2.40
CA ASN A 337 -16.16 -23.03 2.47
C ASN A 337 -16.65 -24.42 2.88
N GLU A 338 -17.73 -24.45 3.71
CA GLU A 338 -18.37 -25.67 4.19
C GLU A 338 -18.77 -26.61 3.05
N GLY A 339 -18.49 -27.91 3.21
CA GLY A 339 -18.88 -28.97 2.30
C GLY A 339 -18.13 -29.00 0.97
N GLN A 340 -17.04 -28.22 0.82
CA GLN A 340 -16.27 -28.14 -0.42
C GLN A 340 -14.84 -28.61 -0.20
N ASP A 341 -14.33 -29.39 -1.17
CA ASP A 341 -12.93 -29.78 -1.17
C ASP A 341 -12.05 -28.55 -1.41
N ARG A 342 -11.02 -28.36 -0.58
CA ARG A 342 -10.09 -27.24 -0.64
C ARG A 342 -8.66 -27.69 -0.51
N LEU A 343 -7.77 -27.02 -1.23
CA LEU A 343 -6.33 -27.20 -1.07
C LEU A 343 -5.84 -26.33 0.08
N ALA A 344 -5.06 -26.92 0.96
CA ALA A 344 -4.53 -26.24 2.12
C ALA A 344 -3.05 -26.58 2.35
N LEU A 345 -2.35 -25.64 3.02
CA LEU A 345 -1.09 -25.88 3.71
C LEU A 345 -1.43 -26.13 5.16
N SER A 346 -1.09 -27.32 5.65
CA SER A 346 -1.49 -27.74 6.98
C SER A 346 -0.29 -27.96 7.90
N CYS A 347 -0.40 -27.47 9.13
CA CYS A 347 0.49 -27.82 10.23
C CYS A 347 -0.24 -28.82 11.12
N LEU A 348 0.21 -30.08 11.12
CA LEU A 348 -0.31 -31.13 11.97
C LEU A 348 0.60 -31.27 13.19
N MET A 349 0.06 -31.07 14.39
CA MET A 349 0.81 -31.01 15.64
C MET A 349 0.37 -32.11 16.60
N ASP A 350 1.35 -32.73 17.27
CA ASP A 350 1.15 -33.60 18.40
C ASP A 350 1.43 -32.84 19.70
N ILE A 351 0.42 -32.73 20.56
CA ILE A 351 0.51 -31.96 21.80
C ILE A 351 0.31 -32.94 22.96
N ASP A 352 1.19 -32.92 23.95
CA ASP A 352 1.08 -33.75 25.14
C ASP A 352 0.00 -33.22 26.11
N LYS A 353 -0.30 -33.96 27.16
CA LYS A 353 -1.30 -33.58 28.17
C LYS A 353 -0.92 -32.35 28.99
N ASN A 354 0.32 -31.89 28.90
CA ASN A 354 0.79 -30.66 29.56
C ASN A 354 0.77 -29.45 28.61
N GLY A 355 0.33 -29.62 27.35
CA GLY A 355 0.27 -28.56 26.36
C GLY A 355 1.58 -28.34 25.56
N HIS A 356 2.58 -29.21 25.69
CA HIS A 356 3.81 -29.10 24.93
C HIS A 356 3.67 -29.74 23.54
N ILE A 357 4.12 -29.05 22.50
CA ILE A 357 4.21 -29.59 21.14
C ILE A 357 5.39 -30.55 21.11
N VAL A 358 5.10 -31.86 21.01
CA VAL A 358 6.12 -32.93 20.97
C VAL A 358 6.50 -33.34 19.54
N GLY A 359 5.72 -32.93 18.55
CA GLY A 359 6.00 -33.19 17.13
C GLY A 359 5.12 -32.34 16.24
N HIS A 360 5.60 -32.04 15.04
CA HIS A 360 4.80 -31.38 14.03
C HIS A 360 5.21 -31.79 12.62
N LYS A 361 4.27 -31.64 11.68
CA LYS A 361 4.49 -31.86 10.25
C LYS A 361 3.77 -30.77 9.46
N ILE A 362 4.50 -30.05 8.60
CA ILE A 362 3.92 -29.12 7.62
C ILE A 362 3.84 -29.85 6.28
N CYS A 363 2.67 -29.84 5.66
CA CYS A 363 2.44 -30.50 4.38
C CYS A 363 1.30 -29.89 3.57
N GLU A 364 1.33 -30.11 2.29
CA GLU A 364 0.23 -29.83 1.38
C GLU A 364 -0.90 -30.85 1.58
N THR A 365 -2.12 -30.38 1.71
CA THR A 365 -3.28 -31.21 2.05
C THR A 365 -4.48 -30.91 1.17
N VAL A 366 -5.44 -31.83 1.20
CA VAL A 366 -6.82 -31.60 0.76
C VAL A 366 -7.71 -31.78 1.98
N ILE A 367 -8.53 -30.78 2.28
CA ILE A 367 -9.48 -30.78 3.39
C ILE A 367 -10.90 -30.56 2.86
N ASN A 368 -11.86 -30.89 3.70
CA ASN A 368 -13.26 -30.53 3.53
C ASN A 368 -13.80 -30.05 4.88
N VAL A 369 -14.31 -28.83 4.91
CA VAL A 369 -14.84 -28.22 6.14
C VAL A 369 -16.24 -28.76 6.40
N ASP A 370 -16.46 -29.40 7.55
CA ASP A 370 -17.74 -29.98 7.94
C ASP A 370 -18.74 -28.88 8.31
N ARG A 371 -18.28 -27.86 9.05
CA ARG A 371 -19.13 -26.73 9.45
C ARG A 371 -18.35 -25.42 9.49
N ARG A 372 -19.00 -24.40 8.99
CA ARG A 372 -18.59 -23.03 9.18
C ARG A 372 -19.27 -22.47 10.44
N MET A 373 -18.48 -22.18 11.46
CA MET A 373 -18.95 -21.67 12.74
C MET A 373 -18.70 -20.16 12.84
N SER A 374 -19.48 -19.50 13.69
CA SER A 374 -19.20 -18.13 14.10
C SER A 374 -18.61 -18.08 15.50
N TYR A 375 -17.84 -17.02 15.80
CA TYR A 375 -17.36 -16.77 17.16
C TYR A 375 -18.53 -16.72 18.17
N THR A 376 -19.66 -16.10 17.78
CA THR A 376 -20.86 -16.01 18.60
C THR A 376 -21.43 -17.39 18.94
N SER A 377 -21.59 -18.26 17.93
CA SER A 377 -22.12 -19.61 18.13
C SER A 377 -21.21 -20.48 18.99
N VAL A 378 -19.87 -20.41 18.76
CA VAL A 378 -18.92 -21.19 19.55
C VAL A 378 -18.87 -20.69 21.01
N SER A 379 -18.83 -19.39 21.26
CA SER A 379 -18.93 -18.83 22.62
C SER A 379 -20.22 -19.24 23.32
N ALA A 380 -21.38 -19.17 22.63
CA ALA A 380 -22.66 -19.60 23.18
C ALA A 380 -22.63 -21.07 23.62
N ILE A 381 -21.92 -21.95 22.88
CA ILE A 381 -21.78 -23.37 23.23
C ILE A 381 -20.84 -23.55 24.41
N VAL A 382 -19.62 -22.99 24.38
CA VAL A 382 -18.57 -23.33 25.36
C VAL A 382 -18.59 -22.49 26.62
N GLU A 383 -19.03 -21.22 26.55
CA GLU A 383 -19.04 -20.28 27.67
C GLU A 383 -20.44 -20.17 28.29
N ASP A 384 -21.46 -19.92 27.45
CA ASP A 384 -22.84 -19.67 27.92
C ASP A 384 -23.64 -20.96 28.12
N HIS A 385 -23.19 -22.10 27.58
CA HIS A 385 -23.85 -23.40 27.57
C HIS A 385 -25.30 -23.30 27.06
N ASP A 386 -25.52 -22.50 26.00
CA ASP A 386 -26.83 -22.28 25.40
C ASP A 386 -27.44 -23.62 24.89
N PRO A 387 -28.63 -24.01 25.35
CA PRO A 387 -29.20 -25.31 24.99
C PRO A 387 -29.63 -25.43 23.52
N GLU A 388 -29.96 -24.31 22.85
CA GLU A 388 -30.41 -24.31 21.45
C GLU A 388 -29.20 -24.45 20.54
N GLU A 389 -28.15 -23.65 20.74
CA GLU A 389 -26.89 -23.75 19.95
C GLU A 389 -26.17 -25.09 20.24
N THR A 390 -26.11 -25.55 21.48
CA THR A 390 -25.55 -26.87 21.85
C THR A 390 -26.28 -28.01 21.14
N LYS A 391 -27.61 -27.97 21.08
CA LYS A 391 -28.39 -29.00 20.36
C LYS A 391 -28.20 -28.95 18.84
N LYS A 392 -28.08 -27.75 18.28
CA LYS A 392 -27.91 -27.52 16.85
C LYS A 392 -26.60 -28.09 16.33
N TYR A 393 -25.53 -28.04 17.13
CA TYR A 393 -24.18 -28.49 16.81
C TYR A 393 -23.68 -29.61 17.72
N GLU A 394 -24.60 -30.50 18.18
CA GLU A 394 -24.33 -31.57 19.16
C GLU A 394 -23.09 -32.41 18.79
N GLU A 395 -22.91 -32.69 17.49
CA GLU A 395 -21.75 -33.46 17.00
C GLU A 395 -20.40 -32.74 17.14
N LEU A 396 -20.36 -31.41 17.29
CA LEU A 396 -19.15 -30.60 17.39
C LEU A 396 -18.83 -30.20 18.84
N VAL A 397 -19.76 -30.29 19.75
CA VAL A 397 -19.59 -29.89 21.16
C VAL A 397 -18.33 -30.53 21.79
N PRO A 398 -18.09 -31.86 21.64
CA PRO A 398 -16.87 -32.45 22.22
C PRO A 398 -15.57 -31.85 21.67
N MET A 399 -15.56 -31.46 20.38
CA MET A 399 -14.42 -30.81 19.74
C MET A 399 -14.20 -29.39 20.29
N PHE A 400 -15.27 -28.61 20.49
CA PHE A 400 -15.16 -27.25 21.03
C PHE A 400 -14.71 -27.24 22.49
N GLU A 401 -15.25 -28.17 23.33
CA GLU A 401 -14.76 -28.36 24.70
C GLU A 401 -13.27 -28.72 24.74
N LEU A 402 -12.84 -29.59 23.82
CA LEU A 402 -11.44 -29.96 23.68
C LEU A 402 -10.58 -28.78 23.20
N MET A 403 -11.09 -27.93 22.28
CA MET A 403 -10.40 -26.73 21.83
C MET A 403 -10.20 -25.74 22.98
N LEU A 404 -11.24 -25.50 23.79
CA LEU A 404 -11.13 -24.64 24.96
C LEU A 404 -10.07 -25.17 25.93
N HIS A 405 -10.11 -26.46 26.24
CA HIS A 405 -9.14 -27.08 27.14
C HIS A 405 -7.68 -26.96 26.61
N VAL A 406 -7.45 -27.23 25.32
CA VAL A 406 -6.09 -27.13 24.72
C VAL A 406 -5.64 -25.68 24.62
N SER A 407 -6.57 -24.74 24.38
CA SER A 407 -6.28 -23.30 24.40
C SER A 407 -5.82 -22.85 25.79
N ASP A 408 -6.50 -23.26 26.84
CA ASP A 408 -6.12 -22.95 28.23
C ASP A 408 -4.73 -23.48 28.58
N LEU A 409 -4.42 -24.70 28.18
CA LEU A 409 -3.06 -25.28 28.35
C LEU A 409 -2.01 -24.47 27.62
N SER A 410 -2.29 -24.01 26.40
CA SER A 410 -1.38 -23.19 25.60
C SER A 410 -1.16 -21.81 26.24
N LEU A 411 -2.20 -21.16 26.72
CA LEU A 411 -2.13 -19.84 27.37
C LEU A 411 -1.27 -19.86 28.65
N ILE A 412 -1.28 -20.96 29.40
CA ILE A 412 -0.43 -21.13 30.59
C ILE A 412 1.07 -21.07 30.22
N HIS A 413 1.44 -21.52 29.02
CA HIS A 413 2.82 -21.52 28.52
C HIS A 413 3.21 -20.21 27.80
N ILE A 414 2.25 -19.50 27.19
CA ILE A 414 2.48 -18.24 26.45
C ILE A 414 2.49 -17.02 27.37
N SER A 415 1.80 -17.06 28.50
CA SER A 415 1.88 -16.02 29.52
C SER A 415 3.23 -16.09 30.20
N GLU A 416 4.25 -15.41 29.63
CA GLU A 416 5.55 -15.23 30.26
C GLU A 416 5.39 -14.75 31.71
N PRO A 417 5.91 -15.49 32.71
CA PRO A 417 5.89 -15.03 34.10
C PRO A 417 6.84 -13.84 34.35
N THR A 418 7.45 -13.27 33.31
CA THR A 418 8.57 -12.31 33.41
C THR A 418 8.28 -10.91 32.89
N ARG A 419 7.07 -10.58 32.40
CA ARG A 419 6.74 -9.16 32.18
C ARG A 419 6.30 -8.53 33.51
N PRO A 420 7.13 -7.65 34.15
CA PRO A 420 6.62 -6.87 35.28
C PRO A 420 5.41 -6.07 34.74
N ARG A 421 4.27 -6.21 35.38
CA ARG A 421 3.16 -5.26 35.20
C ARG A 421 3.70 -3.89 35.55
N LEU A 422 3.95 -3.06 34.54
CA LEU A 422 4.12 -1.64 34.75
C LEU A 422 2.78 -1.12 35.28
N ILE A 423 2.79 -0.83 36.58
CA ILE A 423 1.73 -0.13 37.31
C ILE A 423 1.73 1.31 36.82
#